data_4e43072736c0dc44b3e23cfeb1f70ac8
#
_entry.id   4e43072736c0dc44b3e23cfeb1f70ac8
#
_cell.length_a   1.000
_cell.length_b   1.000
_cell.length_c   1.000
_cell.angle_alpha   90.00
_cell.angle_beta   90.00
_cell.angle_gamma   90.00
#
_symmetry.space_group_name_H-M   'P 1'
#
loop_
_entity.id
_entity.type
_entity.pdbx_description
1 polymer ?
#
loop_
_entity_poly.entity_id
_entity_poly.type
_entity_poly.pdbx_seq_one_letter_code
_entity_poly.pdbx_strand_id
1 'polypeptide(L)'
;MNDKHQQVAFITLFIDVALVYILFTQKLSLFENIIVYTVFFIHLAFVFSLINGITRWIDILHVVFFFYMYIFSLFLTNSYLIMLFLSIMTAMICYWINDNECPFGKYETIPIANQLVTEYPHYIIWTVTIIPIYFMLSKLIDSFTPQLSGYEKNDYSTNEI
;
A
#
# COMPACT_ATOMS: atom_id res chain seq x y z
N MET A 1 22.27 12.63 3.09
CA MET A 1 20.85 12.32 3.13
C MET A 1 20.20 13.22 4.17
N ASN A 2 19.12 13.92 3.88
CA ASN A 2 18.42 14.73 4.86
C ASN A 2 17.57 13.85 5.80
N ASP A 3 17.14 14.40 6.95
CA ASP A 3 16.38 13.63 7.95
C ASP A 3 15.07 13.05 7.41
N LYS A 4 14.36 13.77 6.53
CA LYS A 4 13.16 13.27 5.85
C LYS A 4 13.46 12.03 5.00
N HIS A 5 14.52 12.05 4.21
CA HIS A 5 14.92 10.89 3.39
C HIS A 5 15.33 9.68 4.24
N GLN A 6 15.93 9.90 5.40
CA GLN A 6 16.27 8.81 6.33
C GLN A 6 15.02 8.15 6.90
N GLN A 7 14.04 8.95 7.33
CA GLN A 7 12.77 8.43 7.85
C GLN A 7 12.01 7.63 6.79
N VAL A 8 11.93 8.16 5.56
CA VAL A 8 11.26 7.48 4.45
C VAL A 8 11.97 6.17 4.09
N ALA A 9 13.29 6.16 4.02
CA ALA A 9 14.06 4.94 3.75
C ALA A 9 13.83 3.89 4.85
N PHE A 10 13.81 4.30 6.12
CA PHE A 10 13.57 3.40 7.24
C PHE A 10 12.16 2.80 7.19
N ILE A 11 11.13 3.60 6.92
CA ILE A 11 9.74 3.13 6.77
C ILE A 11 9.65 2.13 5.60
N THR A 12 10.27 2.44 4.47
CA THR A 12 10.27 1.55 3.29
C THR A 12 10.91 0.20 3.61
N LEU A 13 12.05 0.19 4.30
CA LEU A 13 12.71 -1.04 4.73
C LEU A 13 11.87 -1.84 5.73
N PHE A 14 11.15 -1.17 6.61
CA PHE A 14 10.22 -1.84 7.53
C PHE A 14 9.07 -2.52 6.79
N ILE A 15 8.52 -1.88 5.76
CA ILE A 15 7.51 -2.49 4.87
C ILE A 15 8.09 -3.70 4.16
N ASP A 16 9.34 -3.64 3.68
CA ASP A 16 10.01 -4.76 3.02
C ASP A 16 10.18 -5.97 3.96
N VAL A 17 10.48 -5.74 5.24
CA VAL A 17 10.52 -6.81 6.24
C VAL A 17 9.15 -7.47 6.40
N ALA A 18 8.06 -6.69 6.42
CA ALA A 18 6.71 -7.22 6.48
C ALA A 18 6.34 -8.03 5.21
N LEU A 19 6.73 -7.55 4.02
CA LEU A 19 6.53 -8.26 2.76
C LEU A 19 7.28 -9.61 2.75
N VAL A 20 8.53 -9.61 3.20
CA VAL A 20 9.33 -10.84 3.32
C VAL A 20 8.67 -11.81 4.31
N TYR A 21 8.22 -11.34 5.45
CA TYR A 21 7.49 -12.17 6.42
C TYR A 21 6.24 -12.81 5.78
N ILE A 22 5.44 -12.06 5.04
CA ILE A 22 4.25 -12.56 4.35
C ILE A 22 4.64 -13.62 3.31
N LEU A 23 5.69 -13.40 2.52
CA LEU A 23 6.20 -14.37 1.53
C LEU A 23 6.55 -15.73 2.15
N PHE A 24 7.11 -15.73 3.35
CA PHE A 24 7.52 -16.97 4.02
C PHE A 24 6.40 -17.65 4.81
N THR A 25 5.39 -16.91 5.25
CA THR A 25 4.36 -17.45 6.17
C THR A 25 3.02 -17.69 5.49
N GLN A 26 2.75 -17.05 4.35
CA GLN A 26 1.46 -17.12 3.68
C GLN A 26 1.55 -17.85 2.34
N LYS A 27 0.48 -18.59 2.01
CA LYS A 27 0.32 -19.16 0.67
C LYS A 27 -0.24 -18.08 -0.26
N LEU A 28 0.62 -17.52 -1.08
CA LEU A 28 0.27 -16.52 -2.07
C LEU A 28 -0.01 -17.18 -3.42
N SER A 29 -0.94 -16.62 -4.18
CA SER A 29 -1.12 -16.96 -5.59
C SER A 29 0.11 -16.58 -6.40
N LEU A 30 0.28 -17.14 -7.60
CA LEU A 30 1.39 -16.76 -8.49
C LEU A 30 1.39 -15.25 -8.76
N PHE A 31 0.21 -14.67 -8.96
CA PHE A 31 0.06 -13.25 -9.22
C PHE A 31 0.50 -12.39 -8.01
N GLU A 32 0.08 -12.76 -6.80
CA GLU A 32 0.48 -12.06 -5.57
C GLU A 32 1.98 -12.18 -5.31
N ASN A 33 2.58 -13.32 -5.59
CA ASN A 33 4.05 -13.47 -5.53
C ASN A 33 4.76 -12.50 -6.47
N ILE A 34 4.30 -12.41 -7.74
CA ILE A 34 4.86 -11.45 -8.70
C ILE A 34 4.73 -10.02 -8.19
N ILE A 35 3.57 -9.65 -7.64
CA ILE A 35 3.34 -8.33 -7.06
C ILE A 35 4.37 -8.06 -5.95
N VAL A 36 4.46 -8.94 -4.96
CA VAL A 36 5.33 -8.74 -3.79
C VAL A 36 6.79 -8.62 -4.22
N TYR A 37 7.28 -9.48 -5.11
CA TYR A 37 8.63 -9.35 -5.63
C TYR A 37 8.86 -8.03 -6.38
N THR A 38 7.89 -7.61 -7.20
CA THR A 38 8.02 -6.36 -7.96
C THR A 38 8.04 -5.15 -7.01
N VAL A 39 7.15 -5.10 -6.02
CA VAL A 39 7.13 -4.04 -5.01
C VAL A 39 8.45 -4.02 -4.24
N PHE A 40 8.97 -5.17 -3.84
CA PHE A 40 10.24 -5.27 -3.14
C PHE A 40 11.40 -4.68 -3.96
N PHE A 41 11.50 -5.00 -5.26
CA PHE A 41 12.53 -4.43 -6.13
C PHE A 41 12.34 -2.92 -6.35
N ILE A 42 11.10 -2.43 -6.47
CA ILE A 42 10.81 -1.00 -6.55
C ILE A 42 11.28 -0.30 -5.28
N HIS A 43 11.00 -0.85 -4.10
CA HIS A 43 11.42 -0.31 -2.81
C HIS A 43 12.95 -0.27 -2.68
N LEU A 44 13.65 -1.35 -3.03
CA LEU A 44 15.12 -1.36 -3.02
C LEU A 44 15.72 -0.28 -3.93
N ALA A 45 15.19 -0.15 -5.16
CA ALA A 45 15.62 0.88 -6.09
C ALA A 45 15.31 2.29 -5.54
N PHE A 46 14.17 2.46 -4.86
CA PHE A 46 13.76 3.71 -4.24
C PHE A 46 14.69 4.08 -3.07
N VAL A 47 14.96 3.16 -2.15
CA VAL A 47 15.90 3.37 -1.03
C VAL A 47 17.29 3.68 -1.55
N PHE A 48 17.78 2.96 -2.57
CA PHE A 48 19.05 3.26 -3.22
C PHE A 48 19.08 4.68 -3.78
N SER A 49 18.00 5.12 -4.43
CA SER A 49 17.89 6.48 -4.99
C SER A 49 17.84 7.55 -3.89
N LEU A 50 17.18 7.29 -2.76
CA LEU A 50 17.16 8.17 -1.59
C LEU A 50 18.55 8.35 -0.99
N ILE A 51 19.30 7.25 -0.82
CA ILE A 51 20.65 7.28 -0.25
C ILE A 51 21.61 8.08 -1.14
N ASN A 52 21.50 7.91 -2.47
CA ASN A 52 22.38 8.57 -3.43
C ASN A 52 21.87 9.96 -3.88
N GLY A 53 20.71 10.41 -3.41
CA GLY A 53 20.14 11.72 -3.75
C GLY A 53 19.74 11.86 -5.22
N ILE A 54 19.34 10.76 -5.88
CA ILE A 54 18.97 10.75 -7.31
C ILE A 54 17.50 11.13 -7.45
N THR A 55 17.18 12.43 -7.38
CA THR A 55 15.81 12.99 -7.34
C THR A 55 14.91 12.47 -8.45
N ARG A 56 15.43 12.39 -9.68
CA ARG A 56 14.64 11.91 -10.82
C ARG A 56 14.14 10.47 -10.65
N TRP A 57 14.97 9.58 -10.10
CA TRP A 57 14.55 8.20 -9.86
C TRP A 57 13.60 8.11 -8.66
N ILE A 58 13.79 8.93 -7.63
CA ILE A 58 12.87 9.03 -6.50
C ILE A 58 11.46 9.36 -7.01
N ASP A 59 11.31 10.39 -7.85
CA ASP A 59 10.02 10.79 -8.39
C ASP A 59 9.39 9.72 -9.28
N ILE A 60 10.17 9.11 -10.20
CA ILE A 60 9.69 8.06 -11.11
C ILE A 60 9.22 6.84 -10.30
N LEU A 61 10.04 6.34 -9.40
CA LEU A 61 9.71 5.13 -8.61
C LEU A 61 8.52 5.38 -7.68
N HIS A 62 8.38 6.59 -7.16
CA HIS A 62 7.23 6.97 -6.37
C HIS A 62 5.92 6.94 -7.19
N VAL A 63 5.91 7.51 -8.40
CA VAL A 63 4.75 7.43 -9.30
C VAL A 63 4.44 5.98 -9.68
N VAL A 64 5.46 5.21 -10.03
CA VAL A 64 5.30 3.78 -10.35
C VAL A 64 4.71 3.02 -9.16
N PHE A 65 5.20 3.26 -7.95
CA PHE A 65 4.68 2.64 -6.73
C PHE A 65 3.20 2.98 -6.50
N PHE A 66 2.78 4.22 -6.70
CA PHE A 66 1.38 4.62 -6.60
C PHE A 66 0.48 3.88 -7.60
N PHE A 67 0.89 3.79 -8.87
CA PHE A 67 0.15 3.03 -9.87
C PHE A 67 0.05 1.55 -9.49
N TYR A 68 1.13 0.98 -8.98
CA TYR A 68 1.15 -0.39 -8.48
C TYR A 68 0.17 -0.58 -7.33
N MET A 69 0.22 0.25 -6.31
CA MET A 69 -0.70 0.20 -5.17
C MET A 69 -2.16 0.28 -5.63
N TYR A 70 -2.47 1.17 -6.57
CA TYR A 70 -3.81 1.34 -7.10
C TYR A 70 -4.30 0.10 -7.86
N ILE A 71 -3.55 -0.34 -8.86
CA ILE A 71 -3.96 -1.46 -9.71
C ILE A 71 -4.05 -2.75 -8.88
N PHE A 72 -3.04 -3.03 -8.07
CA PHE A 72 -2.98 -4.31 -7.35
C PHE A 72 -3.93 -4.40 -6.16
N SER A 73 -4.33 -3.28 -5.55
CA SER A 73 -5.39 -3.30 -4.55
C SER A 73 -6.70 -3.93 -5.08
N LEU A 74 -6.95 -3.82 -6.36
CA LEU A 74 -8.12 -4.42 -7.02
C LEU A 74 -8.01 -5.95 -7.15
N PHE A 75 -6.81 -6.50 -7.24
CA PHE A 75 -6.56 -7.92 -7.56
C PHE A 75 -6.06 -8.75 -6.38
N LEU A 76 -5.65 -8.13 -5.27
CA LEU A 76 -5.22 -8.85 -4.07
C LEU A 76 -6.37 -9.65 -3.47
N THR A 77 -6.07 -10.87 -3.04
CA THR A 77 -7.01 -11.78 -2.37
C THR A 77 -6.52 -12.20 -0.99
N ASN A 78 -5.20 -12.20 -0.76
CA ASN A 78 -4.63 -12.57 0.53
C ASN A 78 -4.88 -11.46 1.57
N SER A 79 -5.56 -11.80 2.67
CA SER A 79 -5.96 -10.85 3.71
C SER A 79 -4.78 -10.15 4.39
N TYR A 80 -3.63 -10.81 4.54
CA TYR A 80 -2.43 -10.19 5.13
C TYR A 80 -1.83 -9.12 4.22
N LEU A 81 -1.79 -9.39 2.90
CA LEU A 81 -1.36 -8.39 1.92
C LEU A 81 -2.34 -7.22 1.89
N ILE A 82 -3.65 -7.49 1.90
CA ILE A 82 -4.69 -6.45 1.94
C ILE A 82 -4.51 -5.58 3.18
N MET A 83 -4.32 -6.17 4.37
CA MET A 83 -4.10 -5.42 5.61
C MET A 83 -2.83 -4.57 5.56
N LEU A 84 -1.72 -5.11 5.05
CA LEU A 84 -0.47 -4.37 4.90
C LEU A 84 -0.63 -3.16 3.97
N PHE A 85 -1.20 -3.37 2.78
CA PHE A 85 -1.42 -2.30 1.81
C PHE A 85 -2.41 -1.25 2.34
N LEU A 86 -3.48 -1.67 3.00
CA LEU A 86 -4.44 -0.78 3.66
C LEU A 86 -3.77 0.10 4.72
N SER A 87 -2.88 -0.50 5.53
CA SER A 87 -2.12 0.23 6.55
C SER A 87 -1.20 1.28 5.93
N ILE A 88 -0.51 0.95 4.83
CA ILE A 88 0.34 1.88 4.09
C ILE A 88 -0.48 3.04 3.54
N MET A 89 -1.61 2.77 2.87
CA MET A 89 -2.48 3.79 2.31
C MET A 89 -3.06 4.71 3.40
N THR A 90 -3.47 4.14 4.52
CA THR A 90 -3.96 4.92 5.67
C THR A 90 -2.87 5.82 6.25
N ALA A 91 -1.67 5.30 6.44
CA ALA A 91 -0.53 6.08 6.92
C ALA A 91 -0.19 7.25 5.97
N MET A 92 -0.25 7.02 4.65
CA MET A 92 -0.04 8.05 3.65
C MET A 92 -1.09 9.16 3.72
N ILE A 93 -2.38 8.81 3.90
CA ILE A 93 -3.46 9.79 4.07
C ILE A 93 -3.24 10.60 5.34
N CYS A 94 -2.95 9.95 6.47
CA CYS A 94 -2.70 10.63 7.72
C CYS A 94 -1.53 11.62 7.60
N TYR A 95 -0.45 11.21 6.94
CA TYR A 95 0.68 12.10 6.71
C TYR A 95 0.29 13.30 5.84
N TRP A 96 -0.44 13.07 4.77
CA TRP A 96 -0.88 14.14 3.87
C TRP A 96 -1.83 15.14 4.55
N ILE A 97 -2.74 14.66 5.39
CA ILE A 97 -3.66 15.53 6.14
C ILE A 97 -2.88 16.42 7.13
N ASN A 98 -1.84 15.88 7.77
CA ASN A 98 -1.06 16.62 8.76
C ASN A 98 -0.11 17.65 8.13
N ASP A 99 0.59 17.28 7.08
CA ASP A 99 1.68 18.09 6.53
C ASP A 99 1.28 18.83 5.25
N ASN A 100 0.10 18.59 4.67
CA ASN A 100 -0.36 19.08 3.36
C ASN A 100 0.63 18.82 2.21
N GLU A 101 1.54 17.88 2.40
CA GLU A 101 2.57 17.50 1.44
C GLU A 101 2.63 15.97 1.33
N CYS A 102 3.05 15.47 0.16
CA CYS A 102 3.37 14.06 0.03
C CYS A 102 4.67 13.74 0.81
N PRO A 103 4.70 12.68 1.65
CA PRO A 103 5.90 12.33 2.41
C PRO A 103 7.12 12.04 1.51
N PHE A 104 6.87 11.64 0.27
CA PHE A 104 7.90 11.16 -0.64
C PHE A 104 8.48 12.22 -1.58
N GLY A 105 7.95 13.44 -1.63
CA GLY A 105 8.56 14.52 -2.40
C GLY A 105 7.58 15.36 -3.21
N LYS A 106 8.13 16.34 -3.92
CA LYS A 106 7.37 17.34 -4.68
C LYS A 106 7.21 17.03 -6.17
N TYR A 107 7.66 15.86 -6.65
CA TYR A 107 7.65 15.48 -8.07
C TYR A 107 8.32 16.53 -9.00
N GLU A 108 9.37 17.21 -8.53
CA GLU A 108 10.00 18.31 -9.22
C GLU A 108 10.52 17.95 -10.61
N THR A 109 10.85 16.66 -10.83
CA THR A 109 11.41 16.18 -12.09
C THR A 109 10.35 15.65 -13.07
N ILE A 110 9.07 15.55 -12.65
CA ILE A 110 7.96 15.08 -13.48
C ILE A 110 6.90 16.20 -13.55
N PRO A 111 6.95 17.10 -14.55
CA PRO A 111 6.08 18.28 -14.59
C PRO A 111 4.58 17.97 -14.50
N ILE A 112 4.13 16.90 -15.19
CA ILE A 112 2.71 16.49 -15.16
C ILE A 112 2.29 16.04 -13.76
N ALA A 113 3.10 15.22 -13.09
CA ALA A 113 2.78 14.76 -11.74
C ALA A 113 2.80 15.94 -10.75
N ASN A 114 3.79 16.82 -10.86
CA ASN A 114 3.87 18.02 -10.04
C ASN A 114 2.65 18.94 -10.24
N GLN A 115 2.25 19.19 -11.49
CA GLN A 115 1.07 19.99 -11.82
C GLN A 115 -0.21 19.37 -11.22
N LEU A 116 -0.41 18.07 -11.40
CA LEU A 116 -1.58 17.37 -10.85
C LEU A 116 -1.64 17.47 -9.33
N VAL A 117 -0.54 17.27 -8.64
CA VAL A 117 -0.48 17.31 -7.16
C VAL A 117 -0.66 18.74 -6.63
N THR A 118 -0.16 19.75 -7.34
CA THR A 118 -0.27 21.16 -6.90
C THR A 118 -1.61 21.78 -7.24
N GLU A 119 -2.16 21.52 -8.44
CA GLU A 119 -3.42 22.13 -8.87
C GLU A 119 -4.67 21.38 -8.37
N TYR A 120 -4.56 20.04 -8.22
CA TYR A 120 -5.70 19.18 -7.86
C TYR A 120 -5.41 18.23 -6.69
N PRO A 121 -4.80 18.68 -5.58
CA PRO A 121 -4.36 17.78 -4.50
C PRO A 121 -5.51 16.95 -3.92
N HIS A 122 -6.67 17.57 -3.69
CA HIS A 122 -7.82 16.88 -3.11
C HIS A 122 -8.38 15.78 -4.02
N TYR A 123 -8.50 16.04 -5.33
CA TYR A 123 -9.03 15.05 -6.27
C TYR A 123 -8.10 13.84 -6.38
N ILE A 124 -6.78 14.06 -6.37
CA ILE A 124 -5.80 12.98 -6.44
C ILE A 124 -5.85 12.13 -5.19
N ILE A 125 -5.83 12.76 -4.01
CA ILE A 125 -5.95 12.03 -2.74
C ILE A 125 -7.21 11.16 -2.74
N TRP A 126 -8.37 11.75 -3.08
CA TRP A 126 -9.63 11.03 -3.07
C TRP A 126 -9.67 9.88 -4.08
N THR A 127 -9.24 10.10 -5.31
CA THR A 127 -9.30 9.06 -6.35
C THR A 127 -8.24 7.99 -6.18
N VAL A 128 -7.02 8.37 -5.85
CA VAL A 128 -5.88 7.43 -5.78
C VAL A 128 -5.84 6.66 -4.46
N THR A 129 -6.44 7.18 -3.39
CA THR A 129 -6.39 6.52 -2.07
C THR A 129 -7.73 5.94 -1.65
N ILE A 130 -8.82 6.69 -1.74
CA ILE A 130 -10.12 6.25 -1.19
C ILE A 130 -10.72 5.11 -2.00
N ILE A 131 -10.62 5.14 -3.32
CA ILE A 131 -11.13 4.05 -4.15
C ILE A 131 -10.42 2.72 -3.85
N PRO A 132 -9.07 2.63 -3.84
CA PRO A 132 -8.38 1.41 -3.42
C PRO A 132 -8.71 0.96 -2.00
N ILE A 133 -8.79 1.89 -1.05
CA ILE A 133 -9.18 1.57 0.34
C ILE A 133 -10.57 0.94 0.38
N TYR A 134 -11.54 1.49 -0.32
CA TYR A 134 -12.88 0.94 -0.39
C TYR A 134 -12.89 -0.51 -0.90
N PHE A 135 -12.19 -0.79 -2.01
CA PHE A 135 -12.09 -2.14 -2.55
C PHE A 135 -11.37 -3.10 -1.60
N MET A 136 -10.29 -2.67 -0.96
CA MET A 136 -9.56 -3.48 0.00
C MET A 136 -10.40 -3.80 1.24
N LEU A 137 -11.12 -2.82 1.79
CA LEU A 137 -12.02 -3.01 2.92
C LEU A 137 -13.17 -3.95 2.58
N SER A 138 -13.80 -3.80 1.40
CA SER A 138 -14.86 -4.71 0.94
C SER A 138 -14.37 -6.16 0.93
N LYS A 139 -13.21 -6.43 0.30
CA LYS A 139 -12.63 -7.77 0.26
C LYS A 139 -12.28 -8.31 1.64
N LEU A 140 -11.78 -7.46 2.53
CA LEU A 140 -11.45 -7.86 3.89
C LEU A 140 -12.72 -8.25 4.66
N ILE A 141 -13.78 -7.47 4.57
CA ILE A 141 -15.09 -7.78 5.17
C ILE A 141 -15.61 -9.09 4.61
N ASP A 142 -15.60 -9.28 3.29
CA ASP A 142 -16.05 -10.51 2.67
C ASP A 142 -15.26 -11.74 3.13
N SER A 143 -13.96 -11.58 3.43
CA SER A 143 -13.12 -12.67 3.94
C SER A 143 -13.48 -13.11 5.37
N PHE A 144 -14.07 -12.24 6.18
CA PHE A 144 -14.48 -12.53 7.56
C PHE A 144 -15.94 -12.99 7.67
N THR A 145 -16.81 -12.60 6.74
CA THR A 145 -18.26 -12.92 6.77
C THR A 145 -18.57 -14.43 6.81
N PRO A 146 -17.91 -15.31 6.02
CA PRO A 146 -18.15 -16.75 6.09
C PRO A 146 -17.82 -17.38 7.44
N GLN A 147 -16.86 -16.84 8.17
CA GLN A 147 -16.47 -17.35 9.49
C GLN A 147 -17.55 -17.07 10.54
N LEU A 148 -18.20 -15.91 10.44
CA LEU A 148 -19.29 -15.54 11.36
C LEU A 148 -20.55 -16.39 11.13
N SER A 149 -20.91 -16.69 9.88
CA SER A 149 -22.06 -17.53 9.55
C SER A 149 -21.88 -19.00 9.97
N GLY A 150 -20.65 -19.47 10.09
CA GLY A 150 -20.30 -20.81 10.58
C GLY A 150 -20.50 -20.96 12.10
N TYR A 151 -20.32 -19.90 12.85
CA TYR A 151 -20.52 -19.87 14.32
C TYR A 151 -22.02 -19.94 14.67
N GLU A 152 -22.88 -19.23 13.96
CA GLU A 152 -24.33 -19.26 14.21
C GLU A 152 -24.96 -20.63 13.94
N LYS A 153 -24.46 -21.39 12.96
CA LYS A 153 -25.00 -22.72 12.65
C LYS A 153 -24.70 -23.79 13.70
N ASN A 154 -23.64 -23.65 14.48
CA ASN A 154 -23.27 -24.63 15.50
C ASN A 154 -24.04 -24.45 16.83
N ASP A 155 -24.55 -23.26 17.11
CA ASP A 155 -25.33 -23.00 18.34
C ASP A 155 -26.76 -23.55 18.30
N TYR A 156 -27.34 -23.75 17.12
CA TYR A 156 -28.70 -24.28 16.99
C TYR A 156 -28.78 -25.81 16.93
N SER A 157 -27.65 -26.50 16.74
CA SER A 157 -27.65 -27.98 16.62
C SER A 157 -27.49 -28.74 17.94
N THR A 158 -27.29 -28.04 19.06
CA THR A 158 -27.07 -28.65 20.38
C THR A 158 -28.30 -28.65 21.29
N ASN A 159 -29.45 -28.15 20.85
CA ASN A 159 -30.67 -28.06 21.68
C ASN A 159 -31.79 -29.04 21.27
N GLU A 160 -31.51 -30.05 20.44
CA GLU A 160 -32.47 -31.12 20.13
C GLU A 160 -31.91 -32.47 20.63
N ILE A 161 -31.97 -32.74 21.93
CA ILE A 161 -32.00 -34.08 22.55
C ILE A 161 -32.97 -34.03 23.72
#